data_c5a7b4dbea1b172aa7e35fa895298443
#
_entry.id   c5a7b4dbea1b172aa7e35fa895298443
#
_cell.length_a   1.000
_cell.length_b   1.000
_cell.length_c   1.000
_cell.angle_alpha   90.00
_cell.angle_beta   90.00
_cell.angle_gamma   90.00
#
_symmetry.space_group_name_H-M   'P 1'
#
loop_
_entity.id
_entity.type
_entity.pdbx_description
1 polymer ?
#
loop_
_entity_poly.entity_id
_entity_poly.type
_entity_poly.pdbx_seq_one_letter_code
_entity_poly.pdbx_strand_id
1 'polypeptide(L)'
;MMAKRVLVVDDDQELQQLVSFALTQEGYEVSQALDAFAGLELIEREKFGLALLDVMMPGMDGLEMLSRLRAFDTDLRVIVMTALTTPEAAVSALRDQASDFLTKPFDMEQLLSAVRTAFELAPREMQIEVLSARPEWIELRVPCDIAAIEPLERLMSQLKTDLPQLTRETVTYAFREMLRNAIEHGGKNDPSQFVEVGYLRSPRIILYRIKDPGEGFTIESLYRDEGAIAAFLNPEGDPLAHARVREEEGLRPGGFGILIARDLVDEMIYNEKHNEVILIKYLAGNQTPA
;
A
#
# COMPACT_ATOMS: atom_id res chain seq x y z
N MET A 1 14.27 9.35 25.44
CA MET A 1 13.86 8.94 24.11
C MET A 1 15.11 8.73 23.29
N MET A 2 15.34 7.55 22.73
CA MET A 2 16.41 7.41 21.74
C MET A 2 16.05 8.28 20.53
N ALA A 3 17.05 9.05 20.05
CA ALA A 3 16.85 9.86 18.84
C ALA A 3 16.44 8.95 17.67
N LYS A 4 15.44 9.38 16.93
CA LYS A 4 14.97 8.66 15.74
C LYS A 4 15.97 8.92 14.59
N ARG A 5 16.89 7.99 14.37
CA ARG A 5 17.96 8.12 13.38
C ARG A 5 17.52 7.59 12.03
N VAL A 6 17.70 8.40 10.99
CA VAL A 6 17.35 8.08 9.61
C VAL A 6 18.60 8.13 8.74
N LEU A 7 18.85 7.11 7.95
CA LEU A 7 19.87 7.11 6.90
C LEU A 7 19.20 7.43 5.56
N VAL A 8 19.77 8.38 4.81
CA VAL A 8 19.34 8.71 3.44
C VAL A 8 20.43 8.27 2.49
N VAL A 9 20.12 7.36 1.58
CA VAL A 9 21.04 6.82 0.56
C VAL A 9 20.48 7.17 -0.80
N ASP A 10 21.13 8.09 -1.51
CA ASP A 10 20.70 8.61 -2.80
C ASP A 10 21.93 9.24 -3.50
N ASP A 11 22.11 9.05 -4.78
CA ASP A 11 23.23 9.66 -5.52
C ASP A 11 22.94 11.11 -5.94
N ASP A 12 21.69 11.54 -5.87
CA ASP A 12 21.26 12.93 -6.07
C ASP A 12 21.48 13.77 -4.79
N GLN A 13 22.57 14.54 -4.78
CA GLN A 13 22.92 15.39 -3.64
C GLN A 13 21.89 16.47 -3.33
N GLU A 14 21.21 17.01 -4.35
CA GLU A 14 20.21 18.09 -4.13
C GLU A 14 18.96 17.50 -3.45
N LEU A 15 18.46 16.37 -3.92
CA LEU A 15 17.36 15.66 -3.29
C LEU A 15 17.72 15.21 -1.88
N GLN A 16 18.93 14.69 -1.69
CA GLN A 16 19.40 14.23 -0.39
C GLN A 16 19.46 15.37 0.65
N GLN A 17 19.92 16.57 0.24
CA GLN A 17 19.93 17.76 1.10
C GLN A 17 18.51 18.21 1.46
N LEU A 18 17.60 18.22 0.48
CA LEU A 18 16.20 18.61 0.67
C LEU A 18 15.49 17.66 1.64
N VAL A 19 15.64 16.35 1.43
CA VAL A 19 15.08 15.29 2.31
C VAL A 19 15.64 15.41 3.72
N SER A 20 16.96 15.57 3.85
CA SER A 20 17.62 15.69 5.15
C SER A 20 17.20 16.95 5.90
N PHE A 21 17.04 18.07 5.19
CA PHE A 21 16.55 19.30 5.79
C PHE A 21 15.12 19.10 6.34
N ALA A 22 14.21 18.55 5.54
CA ALA A 22 12.82 18.32 5.94
C ALA A 22 12.73 17.39 7.18
N LEU A 23 13.47 16.29 7.17
CA LEU A 23 13.50 15.36 8.30
C LEU A 23 14.11 15.98 9.57
N THR A 24 15.16 16.81 9.45
CA THR A 24 15.78 17.49 10.60
C THR A 24 14.81 18.50 11.23
N GLN A 25 13.99 19.19 10.43
CA GLN A 25 12.94 20.09 10.95
C GLN A 25 11.89 19.34 11.78
N GLU A 26 11.61 18.07 11.46
CA GLU A 26 10.71 17.18 12.22
C GLU A 26 11.41 16.49 13.43
N GLY A 27 12.68 16.81 13.70
CA GLY A 27 13.43 16.32 14.86
C GLY A 27 14.09 14.95 14.67
N TYR A 28 14.27 14.50 13.43
CA TYR A 28 15.05 13.30 13.14
C TYR A 28 16.55 13.60 13.08
N GLU A 29 17.39 12.67 13.53
CA GLU A 29 18.84 12.70 13.27
C GLU A 29 19.10 12.03 11.92
N VAL A 30 19.69 12.77 10.97
CA VAL A 30 19.87 12.30 9.60
C VAL A 30 21.34 12.10 9.29
N SER A 31 21.69 10.91 8.80
CA SER A 31 22.97 10.61 8.15
C SER A 31 22.74 10.41 6.65
N GLN A 32 23.76 10.71 5.83
CA GLN A 32 23.67 10.67 4.38
C GLN A 32 24.76 9.78 3.80
N ALA A 33 24.42 9.05 2.73
CA ALA A 33 25.36 8.29 1.90
C ALA A 33 25.04 8.52 0.43
N LEU A 34 26.07 8.72 -0.41
CA LEU A 34 25.90 9.02 -1.84
C LEU A 34 25.87 7.77 -2.72
N ASP A 35 26.09 6.61 -2.13
CA ASP A 35 26.03 5.31 -2.81
C ASP A 35 25.72 4.19 -1.82
N ALA A 36 25.39 3.03 -2.36
CA ALA A 36 25.03 1.86 -1.57
C ALA A 36 26.16 1.33 -0.68
N PHE A 37 27.42 1.44 -1.12
CA PHE A 37 28.58 0.94 -0.34
C PHE A 37 28.77 1.81 0.91
N ALA A 38 28.77 3.13 0.74
CA ALA A 38 28.84 4.08 1.86
C ALA A 38 27.65 3.89 2.82
N GLY A 39 26.44 3.63 2.29
CA GLY A 39 25.27 3.35 3.09
C GLY A 39 25.42 2.08 3.94
N LEU A 40 25.90 0.98 3.37
CA LEU A 40 26.17 -0.27 4.09
C LEU A 40 27.25 -0.08 5.17
N GLU A 41 28.36 0.62 4.86
CA GLU A 41 29.37 0.94 5.88
C GLU A 41 28.81 1.71 7.07
N LEU A 42 27.91 2.67 6.84
CA LEU A 42 27.27 3.42 7.93
C LEU A 42 26.38 2.52 8.78
N ILE A 43 25.59 1.63 8.15
CA ILE A 43 24.72 0.69 8.88
C ILE A 43 25.51 -0.30 9.72
N GLU A 44 26.70 -0.73 9.26
CA GLU A 44 27.59 -1.60 10.05
C GLU A 44 28.17 -0.90 11.31
N ARG A 45 28.41 0.40 11.19
CA ARG A 45 29.03 1.19 12.29
C ARG A 45 28.04 1.79 13.26
N GLU A 46 26.84 2.10 12.80
CA GLU A 46 25.85 2.87 13.53
C GLU A 46 24.47 2.24 13.42
N LYS A 47 23.64 2.45 14.44
CA LYS A 47 22.25 1.94 14.42
C LYS A 47 21.31 3.01 13.92
N PHE A 48 20.52 2.67 12.93
CA PHE A 48 19.44 3.48 12.37
C PHE A 48 18.09 2.84 12.70
N GLY A 49 17.06 3.66 12.82
CA GLY A 49 15.67 3.19 12.94
C GLY A 49 14.98 3.05 11.59
N LEU A 50 15.49 3.79 10.57
CA LEU A 50 14.94 3.82 9.23
C LEU A 50 16.06 4.15 8.22
N ALA A 51 16.00 3.52 7.04
CA ALA A 51 16.75 3.93 5.86
C ALA A 51 15.78 4.35 4.73
N LEU A 52 16.05 5.49 4.10
CA LEU A 52 15.47 5.91 2.84
C LEU A 52 16.46 5.54 1.74
N LEU A 53 16.06 4.75 0.78
CA LEU A 53 16.97 4.11 -0.17
C LEU A 53 16.53 4.37 -1.60
N ASP A 54 17.33 5.11 -2.36
CA ASP A 54 17.12 5.23 -3.81
C ASP A 54 17.42 3.91 -4.52
N VAL A 55 16.61 3.58 -5.51
CA VAL A 55 16.82 2.38 -6.34
C VAL A 55 17.89 2.64 -7.39
N MET A 56 17.88 3.82 -8.01
CA MET A 56 18.69 4.12 -9.18
C MET A 56 20.04 4.73 -8.81
N MET A 57 20.96 3.91 -8.30
CA MET A 57 22.31 4.37 -7.96
C MET A 57 23.38 3.69 -8.83
N PRO A 58 24.50 4.38 -9.14
CA PRO A 58 25.61 3.79 -9.85
C PRO A 58 26.30 2.66 -9.07
N GLY A 59 26.70 1.61 -9.76
CA GLY A 59 27.45 0.48 -9.19
C GLY A 59 26.53 -0.56 -8.57
N MET A 60 26.20 -0.43 -7.29
CA MET A 60 25.20 -1.25 -6.61
C MET A 60 23.89 -0.49 -6.56
N ASP A 61 22.82 -1.04 -7.11
CA ASP A 61 21.49 -0.45 -7.02
C ASP A 61 20.89 -0.64 -5.62
N GLY A 62 19.82 0.14 -5.33
CA GLY A 62 19.18 0.10 -4.02
C GLY A 62 18.50 -1.22 -3.69
N LEU A 63 18.01 -1.97 -4.67
CA LEU A 63 17.40 -3.27 -4.43
C LEU A 63 18.46 -4.32 -4.07
N GLU A 64 19.62 -4.28 -4.73
CA GLU A 64 20.75 -5.12 -4.35
C GLU A 64 21.27 -4.75 -2.95
N MET A 65 21.33 -3.45 -2.62
CA MET A 65 21.67 -3.01 -1.27
C MET A 65 20.66 -3.53 -0.24
N LEU A 66 19.37 -3.42 -0.51
CA LEU A 66 18.30 -3.92 0.38
C LEU A 66 18.44 -5.43 0.61
N SER A 67 18.67 -6.20 -0.44
CA SER A 67 18.86 -7.65 -0.35
C SER A 67 20.07 -8.00 0.53
N ARG A 68 21.20 -7.31 0.35
CA ARG A 68 22.38 -7.49 1.19
C ARG A 68 22.12 -7.10 2.64
N LEU A 69 21.41 -5.98 2.87
CA LEU A 69 21.04 -5.53 4.19
C LEU A 69 20.23 -6.57 4.94
N ARG A 70 19.25 -7.19 4.30
CA ARG A 70 18.40 -8.22 4.91
C ARG A 70 19.17 -9.46 5.35
N ALA A 71 20.35 -9.71 4.79
CA ALA A 71 21.20 -10.82 5.21
C ALA A 71 21.82 -10.65 6.62
N PHE A 72 21.93 -9.41 7.13
CA PHE A 72 22.52 -9.13 8.46
C PHE A 72 21.70 -8.21 9.37
N ASP A 73 20.75 -7.46 8.86
CA ASP A 73 19.83 -6.65 9.65
C ASP A 73 18.40 -6.75 9.09
N THR A 74 17.59 -7.57 9.74
CA THR A 74 16.18 -7.78 9.36
C THR A 74 15.23 -6.76 10.03
N ASP A 75 15.70 -6.04 11.05
CA ASP A 75 14.87 -5.16 11.87
C ASP A 75 14.92 -3.69 11.38
N LEU A 76 15.93 -3.30 10.59
CA LEU A 76 16.00 -1.97 10.01
C LEU A 76 14.86 -1.74 9.02
N ARG A 77 14.04 -0.73 9.28
CA ARG A 77 12.98 -0.32 8.35
C ARG A 77 13.60 0.31 7.11
N VAL A 78 13.09 -0.02 5.96
CA VAL A 78 13.57 0.54 4.68
C VAL A 78 12.40 1.04 3.86
N ILE A 79 12.41 2.33 3.55
CA ILE A 79 11.53 2.94 2.55
C ILE A 79 12.32 3.06 1.26
N VAL A 80 11.82 2.44 0.21
CA VAL A 80 12.43 2.49 -1.12
C VAL A 80 11.91 3.71 -1.87
N MET A 81 12.82 4.59 -2.30
CA MET A 81 12.52 5.73 -3.16
C MET A 81 12.86 5.35 -4.61
N THR A 82 11.94 5.48 -5.54
CA THR A 82 12.19 5.02 -6.92
C THR A 82 11.53 5.87 -7.98
N ALA A 83 12.26 6.16 -9.04
CA ALA A 83 11.71 6.65 -10.31
C ALA A 83 11.24 5.48 -11.21
N LEU A 84 11.64 4.25 -10.89
CA LEU A 84 11.21 3.06 -11.62
C LEU A 84 9.79 2.71 -11.21
N THR A 85 8.86 2.86 -12.14
CA THR A 85 7.45 2.50 -11.98
C THR A 85 7.17 1.12 -12.61
N THR A 86 8.13 0.21 -12.55
CA THR A 86 7.97 -1.13 -13.14
C THR A 86 7.48 -2.12 -12.09
N PRO A 87 6.55 -3.01 -12.45
CA PRO A 87 6.08 -4.08 -11.56
C PRO A 87 7.22 -4.94 -10.99
N GLU A 88 8.29 -5.15 -11.79
CA GLU A 88 9.44 -5.97 -11.40
C GLU A 88 10.20 -5.37 -10.22
N ALA A 89 10.42 -4.05 -10.23
CA ALA A 89 11.08 -3.34 -9.15
C ALA A 89 10.25 -3.41 -7.85
N ALA A 90 8.94 -3.19 -7.94
CA ALA A 90 8.04 -3.29 -6.81
C ALA A 90 8.00 -4.71 -6.23
N VAL A 91 7.97 -5.73 -7.08
CA VAL A 91 8.02 -7.16 -6.67
C VAL A 91 9.35 -7.50 -6.00
N SER A 92 10.49 -7.00 -6.53
CA SER A 92 11.80 -7.26 -5.93
C SER A 92 11.90 -6.67 -4.53
N ALA A 93 11.54 -5.40 -4.38
CA ALA A 93 11.57 -4.73 -3.09
C ALA A 93 10.60 -5.36 -2.06
N LEU A 94 9.45 -5.87 -2.50
CA LEU A 94 8.56 -6.68 -1.66
C LEU A 94 9.25 -7.95 -1.14
N ARG A 95 9.90 -8.71 -2.02
CA ARG A 95 10.60 -9.94 -1.63
C ARG A 95 11.66 -9.67 -0.59
N ASP A 96 12.36 -8.55 -0.73
CA ASP A 96 13.41 -8.12 0.19
C ASP A 96 12.85 -7.31 1.37
N GLN A 97 11.54 -7.39 1.63
CA GLN A 97 10.87 -6.83 2.80
C GLN A 97 11.12 -5.33 2.98
N ALA A 98 10.99 -4.54 1.91
CA ALA A 98 10.88 -3.10 2.05
C ALA A 98 9.67 -2.75 2.92
N SER A 99 9.82 -1.81 3.83
CA SER A 99 8.75 -1.40 4.74
C SER A 99 7.73 -0.51 4.04
N ASP A 100 8.16 0.26 3.03
CA ASP A 100 7.31 1.15 2.26
C ASP A 100 7.98 1.59 0.95
N PHE A 101 7.22 2.30 0.10
CA PHE A 101 7.64 2.80 -1.21
C PHE A 101 7.26 4.26 -1.41
N LEU A 102 8.18 5.04 -1.98
CA LEU A 102 7.94 6.40 -2.44
C LEU A 102 8.33 6.53 -3.92
N THR A 103 7.37 6.95 -4.75
CA THR A 103 7.64 7.18 -6.18
C THR A 103 8.18 8.58 -6.39
N LYS A 104 9.32 8.72 -7.02
CA LYS A 104 9.87 10.00 -7.48
C LYS A 104 9.12 10.47 -8.76
N PRO A 105 8.69 11.73 -8.87
CA PRO A 105 8.79 12.77 -7.85
C PRO A 105 7.72 12.61 -6.76
N PHE A 106 8.09 12.83 -5.49
CA PHE A 106 7.21 12.88 -4.33
C PHE A 106 7.24 14.29 -3.70
N ASP A 107 6.18 14.65 -3.03
CA ASP A 107 6.18 15.85 -2.20
C ASP A 107 6.69 15.57 -0.78
N MET A 108 7.02 16.63 -0.03
CA MET A 108 7.57 16.48 1.32
C MET A 108 6.53 15.95 2.32
N GLU A 109 5.26 16.17 2.10
CA GLU A 109 4.19 15.65 2.96
C GLU A 109 4.09 14.13 2.85
N GLN A 110 4.15 13.60 1.63
CA GLN A 110 4.21 12.15 1.35
C GLN A 110 5.43 11.51 2.02
N LEU A 111 6.63 12.13 1.89
CA LEU A 111 7.84 11.64 2.55
C LEU A 111 7.68 11.60 4.07
N LEU A 112 7.26 12.71 4.68
CA LEU A 112 7.12 12.82 6.12
C LEU A 112 6.03 11.89 6.68
N SER A 113 4.94 11.70 5.93
CA SER A 113 3.90 10.73 6.27
C SER A 113 4.45 9.30 6.28
N ALA A 114 5.18 8.89 5.24
CA ALA A 114 5.78 7.57 5.16
C ALA A 114 6.79 7.32 6.30
N VAL A 115 7.63 8.32 6.61
CA VAL A 115 8.61 8.23 7.70
C VAL A 115 7.92 8.15 9.07
N ARG A 116 6.88 8.95 9.32
CA ARG A 116 6.11 8.88 10.58
C ARG A 116 5.48 7.51 10.74
N THR A 117 4.76 7.04 9.72
CA THR A 117 4.14 5.72 9.70
C THR A 117 5.15 4.62 9.98
N ALA A 118 6.32 4.67 9.31
CA ALA A 118 7.37 3.68 9.52
C ALA A 118 7.89 3.65 10.98
N PHE A 119 7.94 4.79 11.69
CA PHE A 119 8.37 4.83 13.09
C PHE A 119 7.27 4.48 14.09
N GLU A 120 6.02 4.69 13.76
CA GLU A 120 4.88 4.36 14.62
C GLU A 120 4.61 2.86 14.69
N LEU A 121 4.96 2.14 13.64
CA LEU A 121 4.74 0.71 13.54
C LEU A 121 5.87 -0.07 14.21
N ALA A 122 5.53 -1.11 14.97
CA ALA A 122 6.54 -1.99 15.53
C ALA A 122 7.21 -2.81 14.41
N PRO A 123 8.56 -3.00 14.44
CA PRO A 123 9.30 -3.64 13.35
C PRO A 123 8.81 -5.04 12.95
N ARG A 124 8.16 -5.74 13.86
CA ARG A 124 7.66 -7.12 13.65
C ARG A 124 6.15 -7.25 13.51
N GLU A 125 5.38 -6.21 13.86
CA GLU A 125 3.91 -6.29 13.90
C GLU A 125 3.26 -6.01 12.55
N MET A 126 4.00 -5.44 11.59
CA MET A 126 3.49 -5.10 10.27
C MET A 126 4.29 -5.72 9.12
N GLN A 127 4.70 -6.96 9.26
CA GLN A 127 5.28 -7.66 8.11
C GLN A 127 4.18 -8.17 7.20
N ILE A 128 4.01 -7.48 6.06
CA ILE A 128 3.31 -8.05 4.92
C ILE A 128 4.12 -9.26 4.46
N GLU A 129 3.56 -10.46 4.63
CA GLU A 129 4.20 -11.69 4.18
C GLU A 129 3.98 -11.86 2.67
N VAL A 130 5.05 -12.00 1.91
CA VAL A 130 4.98 -12.28 0.48
C VAL A 130 4.89 -13.78 0.26
N LEU A 131 3.71 -14.28 -0.09
CA LEU A 131 3.50 -15.71 -0.39
C LEU A 131 3.93 -16.04 -1.82
N SER A 132 3.65 -15.14 -2.76
CA SER A 132 4.08 -15.24 -4.16
C SER A 132 4.24 -13.83 -4.73
N ALA A 133 5.30 -13.60 -5.51
CA ALA A 133 5.51 -12.33 -6.19
C ALA A 133 6.13 -12.56 -7.56
N ARG A 134 5.28 -12.40 -8.59
CA ARG A 134 5.63 -12.34 -10.01
C ARG A 134 4.98 -11.07 -10.58
N PRO A 135 5.48 -10.50 -11.66
CA PRO A 135 4.92 -9.25 -12.21
C PRO A 135 3.42 -9.32 -12.47
N GLU A 136 2.92 -10.48 -12.91
CA GLU A 136 1.51 -10.70 -13.24
C GLU A 136 0.68 -11.25 -12.10
N TRP A 137 1.32 -11.82 -11.04
CA TRP A 137 0.64 -12.47 -9.92
C TRP A 137 1.36 -12.24 -8.60
N ILE A 138 0.68 -11.61 -7.66
CA ILE A 138 1.19 -11.35 -6.31
C ILE A 138 0.19 -11.90 -5.31
N GLU A 139 0.69 -12.62 -4.31
CA GLU A 139 -0.08 -13.05 -3.14
C GLU A 139 0.62 -12.61 -1.87
N LEU A 140 -0.14 -11.98 -0.99
CA LEU A 140 0.32 -11.39 0.26
C LEU A 140 -0.56 -11.85 1.41
N ARG A 141 0.04 -11.97 2.60
CA ARG A 141 -0.67 -11.99 3.88
C ARG A 141 -0.41 -10.67 4.59
N VAL A 142 -1.49 -9.97 4.89
CA VAL A 142 -1.47 -8.61 5.46
C VAL A 142 -2.05 -8.70 6.87
N PRO A 143 -1.34 -8.27 7.91
CA PRO A 143 -1.88 -8.27 9.26
C PRO A 143 -3.15 -7.40 9.33
N CYS A 144 -4.10 -7.79 10.17
CA CYS A 144 -5.35 -7.05 10.35
C CYS A 144 -5.11 -5.80 11.21
N ASP A 145 -4.30 -4.88 10.68
CA ASP A 145 -4.02 -3.56 11.23
C ASP A 145 -4.33 -2.49 10.18
N ILE A 146 -5.09 -1.47 10.56
CA ILE A 146 -5.46 -0.35 9.68
C ILE A 146 -4.20 0.36 9.13
N ALA A 147 -3.13 0.42 9.90
CA ALA A 147 -1.88 1.01 9.49
C ALA A 147 -1.21 0.29 8.31
N ALA A 148 -1.58 -0.98 8.02
CA ALA A 148 -1.09 -1.72 6.86
C ALA A 148 -1.72 -1.26 5.53
N ILE A 149 -2.85 -0.54 5.57
CA ILE A 149 -3.60 -0.17 4.36
C ILE A 149 -2.79 0.77 3.47
N GLU A 150 -2.27 1.85 4.04
CA GLU A 150 -1.59 2.89 3.27
C GLU A 150 -0.28 2.41 2.61
N PRO A 151 0.63 1.68 3.30
CA PRO A 151 1.79 1.07 2.67
C PRO A 151 1.42 0.09 1.55
N LEU A 152 0.40 -0.75 1.77
CA LEU A 152 -0.05 -1.69 0.75
C LEU A 152 -0.65 -0.99 -0.47
N GLU A 153 -1.40 0.09 -0.26
CA GLU A 153 -1.97 0.90 -1.33
C GLU A 153 -0.88 1.57 -2.17
N ARG A 154 0.15 2.14 -1.54
CA ARG A 154 1.32 2.69 -2.25
C ARG A 154 1.99 1.65 -3.11
N LEU A 155 2.23 0.46 -2.55
CA LEU A 155 2.78 -0.66 -3.29
C LEU A 155 1.90 -1.05 -4.49
N MET A 156 0.60 -1.28 -4.26
CA MET A 156 -0.33 -1.67 -5.33
C MET A 156 -0.46 -0.60 -6.40
N SER A 157 -0.23 0.68 -6.08
CA SER A 157 -0.25 1.77 -7.06
C SER A 157 0.92 1.67 -8.05
N GLN A 158 2.09 1.16 -7.62
CA GLN A 158 3.24 0.94 -8.51
C GLN A 158 2.97 -0.09 -9.61
N LEU A 159 2.11 -1.05 -9.32
CA LEU A 159 1.75 -2.10 -10.28
C LEU A 159 0.77 -1.65 -11.37
N LYS A 160 0.33 -0.40 -11.33
CA LYS A 160 -0.73 0.17 -12.18
C LYS A 160 -0.33 1.45 -12.90
N THR A 161 0.93 1.81 -12.93
CA THR A 161 1.42 3.09 -13.45
C THR A 161 1.15 3.30 -14.94
N ASP A 162 1.03 2.22 -15.69
CA ASP A 162 0.71 2.21 -17.12
C ASP A 162 -0.78 2.40 -17.43
N LEU A 163 -1.64 2.45 -16.42
CA LEU A 163 -3.08 2.60 -16.61
C LEU A 163 -3.51 4.07 -16.70
N PRO A 164 -4.62 4.35 -17.40
CA PRO A 164 -5.27 5.66 -17.34
C PRO A 164 -5.58 6.08 -15.89
N GLN A 165 -5.40 7.36 -15.58
CA GLN A 165 -5.55 7.89 -14.22
C GLN A 165 -6.89 7.49 -13.60
N LEU A 166 -8.01 7.68 -14.29
CA LEU A 166 -9.33 7.36 -13.78
C LEU A 166 -9.44 5.86 -13.41
N THR A 167 -8.90 4.96 -14.26
CA THR A 167 -8.91 3.52 -13.97
C THR A 167 -8.09 3.19 -12.73
N ARG A 168 -6.92 3.82 -12.56
CA ARG A 168 -6.10 3.65 -11.35
C ARG A 168 -6.84 4.09 -10.09
N GLU A 169 -7.44 5.27 -10.11
CA GLU A 169 -8.16 5.85 -8.98
C GLU A 169 -9.35 4.98 -8.57
N THR A 170 -10.19 4.58 -9.54
CA THR A 170 -11.39 3.76 -9.25
C THR A 170 -11.03 2.38 -8.69
N VAL A 171 -10.05 1.70 -9.28
CA VAL A 171 -9.60 0.38 -8.81
C VAL A 171 -8.91 0.47 -7.44
N THR A 172 -8.12 1.54 -7.22
CA THR A 172 -7.45 1.76 -5.93
C THR A 172 -8.46 2.02 -4.82
N TYR A 173 -9.48 2.84 -5.09
CA TYR A 173 -10.54 3.11 -4.13
C TYR A 173 -11.31 1.83 -3.77
N ALA A 174 -11.75 1.06 -4.77
CA ALA A 174 -12.47 -0.19 -4.54
C ALA A 174 -11.62 -1.19 -3.72
N PHE A 175 -10.36 -1.33 -4.05
CA PHE A 175 -9.42 -2.17 -3.31
C PHE A 175 -9.27 -1.73 -1.86
N ARG A 176 -9.05 -0.42 -1.61
CA ARG A 176 -8.92 0.16 -0.26
C ARG A 176 -10.14 -0.11 0.60
N GLU A 177 -11.33 0.13 0.07
CA GLU A 177 -12.58 -0.09 0.80
C GLU A 177 -12.76 -1.57 1.18
N MET A 178 -12.50 -2.48 0.26
CA MET A 178 -12.62 -3.91 0.53
C MET A 178 -11.55 -4.43 1.48
N LEU A 179 -10.32 -3.94 1.37
CA LEU A 179 -9.24 -4.27 2.31
C LEU A 179 -9.57 -3.76 3.71
N ARG A 180 -10.05 -2.53 3.82
CA ARG A 180 -10.47 -1.96 5.12
C ARG A 180 -11.58 -2.79 5.76
N ASN A 181 -12.61 -3.15 5.00
CA ASN A 181 -13.68 -4.02 5.50
C ASN A 181 -13.14 -5.37 5.98
N ALA A 182 -12.23 -5.97 5.24
CA ALA A 182 -11.60 -7.24 5.61
C ALA A 182 -10.81 -7.13 6.92
N ILE A 183 -10.09 -6.01 7.14
CA ILE A 183 -9.32 -5.75 8.37
C ILE A 183 -10.25 -5.42 9.54
N GLU A 184 -11.17 -4.45 9.39
CA GLU A 184 -12.00 -3.95 10.48
C GLU A 184 -13.07 -4.96 10.91
N HIS A 185 -13.75 -5.57 9.95
CA HIS A 185 -14.90 -6.44 10.22
C HIS A 185 -14.51 -7.92 10.24
N GLY A 186 -13.73 -8.37 9.25
CA GLY A 186 -13.28 -9.76 9.18
C GLY A 186 -12.23 -10.08 10.22
N GLY A 187 -11.17 -9.26 10.29
CA GLY A 187 -10.05 -9.44 11.21
C GLY A 187 -10.20 -8.71 12.56
N LYS A 188 -11.24 -7.86 12.74
CA LYS A 188 -11.54 -7.10 13.98
C LYS A 188 -10.38 -6.25 14.48
N ASN A 189 -9.55 -5.74 13.57
CA ASN A 189 -8.31 -5.01 13.87
C ASN A 189 -7.37 -5.78 14.81
N ASP A 190 -7.32 -7.11 14.71
CA ASP A 190 -6.40 -7.96 15.47
C ASP A 190 -5.15 -8.23 14.64
N PRO A 191 -3.98 -7.62 14.95
CA PRO A 191 -2.76 -7.79 14.17
C PRO A 191 -2.22 -9.22 14.14
N SER A 192 -2.69 -10.09 15.03
CA SER A 192 -2.32 -11.51 15.02
C SER A 192 -3.04 -12.32 13.93
N GLN A 193 -4.09 -11.76 13.33
CA GLN A 193 -4.81 -12.31 12.21
C GLN A 193 -4.39 -11.67 10.90
N PHE A 194 -4.67 -12.34 9.79
CA PHE A 194 -4.21 -11.89 8.47
C PHE A 194 -5.33 -11.91 7.43
N VAL A 195 -5.32 -10.88 6.59
CA VAL A 195 -6.07 -10.85 5.34
C VAL A 195 -5.16 -11.40 4.23
N GLU A 196 -5.66 -12.32 3.41
CA GLU A 196 -4.99 -12.76 2.19
C GLU A 196 -5.37 -11.81 1.05
N VAL A 197 -4.38 -11.26 0.38
CA VAL A 197 -4.54 -10.37 -0.77
C VAL A 197 -3.88 -10.99 -1.98
N GLY A 198 -4.67 -11.22 -3.04
CA GLY A 198 -4.19 -11.64 -4.35
C GLY A 198 -4.32 -10.49 -5.36
N TYR A 199 -3.33 -10.31 -6.21
CA TYR A 199 -3.36 -9.40 -7.34
C TYR A 199 -2.95 -10.11 -8.60
N LEU A 200 -3.76 -9.98 -9.65
CA LEU A 200 -3.46 -10.49 -10.99
C LEU A 200 -3.56 -9.35 -12.00
N ARG A 201 -2.54 -9.24 -12.84
CA ARG A 201 -2.48 -8.32 -13.96
C ARG A 201 -2.32 -9.07 -15.26
N SER A 202 -3.19 -8.79 -16.20
CA SER A 202 -3.06 -9.21 -17.61
C SER A 202 -3.30 -8.02 -18.54
N PRO A 203 -3.05 -8.15 -19.85
CA PRO A 203 -3.38 -7.08 -20.81
C PRO A 203 -4.88 -6.74 -20.85
N ARG A 204 -5.74 -7.59 -20.33
CA ARG A 204 -7.20 -7.46 -20.46
C ARG A 204 -7.92 -7.14 -19.17
N ILE A 205 -7.34 -7.54 -18.03
CA ILE A 205 -7.98 -7.39 -16.73
C ILE A 205 -6.97 -7.07 -15.64
N ILE A 206 -7.48 -6.40 -14.61
CA ILE A 206 -6.92 -6.42 -13.26
C ILE A 206 -7.88 -7.16 -12.37
N LEU A 207 -7.35 -8.02 -11.51
CA LEU A 207 -8.11 -8.74 -10.52
C LEU A 207 -7.46 -8.56 -9.14
N TYR A 208 -8.28 -8.25 -8.16
CA TYR A 208 -7.93 -8.36 -6.74
C TYR A 208 -8.75 -9.44 -6.09
N ARG A 209 -8.11 -10.28 -5.29
CA ARG A 209 -8.73 -11.23 -4.39
C ARG A 209 -8.43 -10.76 -2.97
N ILE A 210 -9.44 -10.60 -2.14
CA ILE A 210 -9.29 -10.22 -0.73
C ILE A 210 -10.08 -11.22 0.09
N LYS A 211 -9.40 -11.92 1.01
CA LYS A 211 -10.01 -12.91 1.88
C LYS A 211 -9.67 -12.59 3.33
N ASP A 212 -10.68 -12.35 4.12
CA ASP A 212 -10.56 -12.10 5.54
C ASP A 212 -10.64 -13.38 6.39
N PRO A 213 -10.12 -13.36 7.64
CA PRO A 213 -10.14 -14.51 8.53
C PRO A 213 -11.49 -14.73 9.21
N GLY A 214 -12.48 -13.85 8.99
CA GLY A 214 -13.78 -13.89 9.66
C GLY A 214 -14.71 -14.99 9.15
N GLU A 215 -15.85 -15.09 9.81
CA GLU A 215 -16.91 -16.04 9.44
C GLU A 215 -17.76 -15.57 8.25
N GLY A 216 -17.48 -14.36 7.75
CA GLY A 216 -18.24 -13.71 6.69
C GLY A 216 -19.45 -12.95 7.21
N PHE A 217 -20.33 -12.52 6.28
CA PHE A 217 -21.56 -11.78 6.61
C PHE A 217 -22.74 -12.30 5.79
N THR A 218 -23.95 -12.00 6.27
CA THR A 218 -25.18 -12.25 5.50
C THR A 218 -25.59 -10.99 4.77
N ILE A 219 -26.15 -11.14 3.58
CA ILE A 219 -26.65 -10.00 2.78
C ILE A 219 -27.69 -9.21 3.59
N GLU A 220 -28.54 -9.87 4.38
CA GLU A 220 -29.52 -9.21 5.24
C GLU A 220 -28.87 -8.30 6.30
N SER A 221 -27.65 -8.63 6.74
CA SER A 221 -26.95 -7.79 7.73
C SER A 221 -26.47 -6.46 7.16
N LEU A 222 -26.23 -6.38 5.85
CA LEU A 222 -25.86 -5.14 5.16
C LEU A 222 -27.05 -4.17 5.01
N TYR A 223 -28.27 -4.70 4.95
CA TYR A 223 -29.46 -3.90 4.70
C TYR A 223 -30.21 -3.46 5.97
N ARG A 224 -29.64 -3.67 7.14
CA ARG A 224 -30.27 -3.24 8.41
C ARG A 224 -30.30 -1.72 8.62
N ASP A 225 -29.51 -0.98 7.84
CA ASP A 225 -29.47 0.48 7.89
C ASP A 225 -30.36 1.06 6.77
N GLU A 226 -31.66 1.27 7.06
CA GLU A 226 -32.66 1.75 6.09
C GLU A 226 -32.27 3.11 5.46
N GLY A 227 -31.47 3.95 6.16
CA GLY A 227 -30.92 5.19 5.62
C GLY A 227 -29.91 4.98 4.49
N ALA A 228 -29.17 3.88 4.53
CA ALA A 228 -28.19 3.51 3.51
C ALA A 228 -28.86 3.15 2.18
N ILE A 229 -30.01 2.45 2.24
CA ILE A 229 -30.75 2.01 1.05
C ILE A 229 -31.38 3.18 0.31
N ALA A 230 -31.95 4.15 1.03
CA ALA A 230 -32.63 5.29 0.43
C ALA A 230 -31.68 6.21 -0.36
N ALA A 231 -30.43 6.37 0.10
CA ALA A 231 -29.40 7.15 -0.59
C ALA A 231 -28.86 6.42 -1.84
N PHE A 232 -28.89 5.09 -1.84
CA PHE A 232 -28.40 4.27 -2.97
C PHE A 232 -29.39 4.17 -4.13
N LEU A 233 -30.70 4.30 -3.85
CA LEU A 233 -31.77 4.22 -4.86
C LEU A 233 -31.93 5.52 -5.67
N ASN A 234 -31.09 6.55 -5.48
CA ASN A 234 -31.13 7.77 -6.27
C ASN A 234 -30.10 7.74 -7.41
N PRO A 235 -30.44 7.25 -8.61
CA PRO A 235 -29.48 6.97 -9.69
C PRO A 235 -28.91 8.22 -10.38
N GLU A 236 -29.35 9.42 -10.04
CA GLU A 236 -28.91 10.69 -10.65
C GLU A 236 -27.80 11.41 -9.86
N GLY A 237 -27.34 10.87 -8.74
CA GLY A 237 -26.31 11.46 -7.90
C GLY A 237 -24.91 10.93 -8.20
N ASP A 238 -23.89 11.82 -8.17
CA ASP A 238 -22.48 11.44 -8.16
C ASP A 238 -22.18 10.52 -6.98
N PRO A 239 -21.82 9.23 -7.19
CA PRO A 239 -21.54 8.28 -6.10
C PRO A 239 -20.41 8.77 -5.17
N LEU A 240 -19.49 9.58 -5.68
CA LEU A 240 -18.39 10.17 -4.92
C LEU A 240 -18.80 11.42 -4.13
N ALA A 241 -19.88 12.10 -4.48
CA ALA A 241 -20.37 13.26 -3.75
C ALA A 241 -20.80 12.88 -2.31
N HIS A 242 -21.45 11.72 -2.15
CA HIS A 242 -21.85 11.21 -0.83
C HIS A 242 -20.66 10.77 0.04
N ALA A 243 -19.59 10.24 -0.58
CA ALA A 243 -18.37 9.89 0.14
C ALA A 243 -17.65 11.15 0.67
N ARG A 244 -17.58 12.22 -0.14
CA ARG A 244 -16.95 13.50 0.23
C ARG A 244 -17.69 14.21 1.36
N VAL A 245 -19.01 14.30 1.30
CA VAL A 245 -19.83 14.95 2.36
C VAL A 245 -19.66 14.25 3.70
N ARG A 246 -19.51 12.92 3.71
CA ARG A 246 -19.31 12.17 4.97
C ARG A 246 -17.87 12.24 5.49
N GLU A 247 -16.89 12.32 4.61
CA GLU A 247 -15.51 12.59 5.00
C GLU A 247 -15.37 13.98 5.64
N GLU A 248 -16.04 14.99 5.08
CA GLU A 248 -16.09 16.36 5.61
C GLU A 248 -16.81 16.43 6.99
N GLU A 249 -17.82 15.59 7.21
CA GLU A 249 -18.57 15.53 8.47
C GLU A 249 -17.95 14.59 9.51
N GLY A 250 -16.81 13.92 9.19
CA GLY A 250 -16.14 12.98 10.09
C GLY A 250 -16.97 11.72 10.40
N LEU A 251 -18.02 11.47 9.63
CA LEU A 251 -18.87 10.30 9.77
C LEU A 251 -18.26 9.14 8.99
N ARG A 252 -17.82 8.10 9.68
CA ARG A 252 -17.36 6.87 9.04
C ARG A 252 -18.49 6.26 8.18
N PRO A 253 -18.25 5.95 6.90
CA PRO A 253 -19.28 5.37 6.06
C PRO A 253 -19.54 3.91 6.46
N GLY A 254 -20.44 3.68 7.39
CA GLY A 254 -20.94 2.33 7.66
C GLY A 254 -21.77 1.84 6.46
N GLY A 255 -21.38 0.72 5.85
CA GLY A 255 -22.16 -0.03 4.86
C GLY A 255 -22.10 0.45 3.39
N PHE A 256 -21.66 1.66 3.10
CA PHE A 256 -21.59 2.18 1.72
C PHE A 256 -20.32 1.79 0.96
N GLY A 257 -19.23 1.47 1.64
CA GLY A 257 -17.96 1.13 0.99
C GLY A 257 -18.08 -0.02 -0.01
N ILE A 258 -18.86 -1.06 0.33
CA ILE A 258 -19.12 -2.21 -0.55
C ILE A 258 -19.89 -1.77 -1.81
N LEU A 259 -20.89 -0.92 -1.65
CA LEU A 259 -21.75 -0.48 -2.75
C LEU A 259 -20.96 0.42 -3.72
N ILE A 260 -20.19 1.37 -3.18
CA ILE A 260 -19.30 2.23 -3.99
C ILE A 260 -18.24 1.38 -4.70
N ALA A 261 -17.58 0.46 -4.00
CA ALA A 261 -16.58 -0.42 -4.59
C ALA A 261 -17.17 -1.23 -5.74
N ARG A 262 -18.41 -1.73 -5.61
CA ARG A 262 -19.12 -2.48 -6.66
C ARG A 262 -19.33 -1.63 -7.91
N ASP A 263 -19.70 -0.36 -7.76
CA ASP A 263 -19.97 0.53 -8.89
C ASP A 263 -18.67 1.02 -9.61
N LEU A 264 -17.52 0.90 -8.95
CA LEU A 264 -16.21 1.29 -9.49
C LEU A 264 -15.49 0.18 -10.25
N VAL A 265 -15.89 -1.08 -10.06
CA VAL A 265 -15.34 -2.25 -10.77
C VAL A 265 -16.37 -2.82 -11.74
N ASP A 266 -15.91 -3.66 -12.66
CA ASP A 266 -16.82 -4.24 -13.64
C ASP A 266 -17.50 -5.52 -13.12
N GLU A 267 -16.79 -6.27 -12.24
CA GLU A 267 -17.36 -7.42 -11.53
C GLU A 267 -16.88 -7.45 -10.08
N MET A 268 -17.80 -7.80 -9.18
CA MET A 268 -17.54 -8.09 -7.78
C MET A 268 -18.18 -9.40 -7.40
N ILE A 269 -17.37 -10.39 -7.03
CA ILE A 269 -17.81 -11.77 -6.79
C ILE A 269 -17.41 -12.16 -5.37
N TYR A 270 -18.40 -12.61 -4.58
CA TYR A 270 -18.17 -13.16 -3.24
C TYR A 270 -18.23 -14.68 -3.26
N ASN A 271 -17.49 -15.31 -2.34
CA ASN A 271 -17.69 -16.72 -2.03
C ASN A 271 -18.99 -16.92 -1.23
N GLU A 272 -19.38 -18.18 -0.99
CA GLU A 272 -20.63 -18.53 -0.26
C GLU A 272 -20.68 -17.98 1.17
N LYS A 273 -19.51 -17.81 1.84
CA LYS A 273 -19.43 -17.28 3.20
C LYS A 273 -19.37 -15.75 3.27
N HIS A 274 -19.17 -15.09 2.13
CA HIS A 274 -18.91 -13.64 2.02
C HIS A 274 -17.71 -13.16 2.84
N ASN A 275 -16.69 -14.02 3.06
CA ASN A 275 -15.41 -13.65 3.65
C ASN A 275 -14.27 -13.61 2.62
N GLU A 276 -14.61 -13.75 1.36
CA GLU A 276 -13.68 -13.60 0.23
C GLU A 276 -14.39 -12.86 -0.90
N VAL A 277 -13.75 -11.82 -1.42
CA VAL A 277 -14.25 -11.04 -2.56
C VAL A 277 -13.20 -10.99 -3.67
N ILE A 278 -13.67 -11.11 -4.90
CA ILE A 278 -12.88 -10.89 -6.12
C ILE A 278 -13.41 -9.65 -6.81
N LEU A 279 -12.54 -8.68 -7.05
CA LEU A 279 -12.80 -7.47 -7.81
C LEU A 279 -12.15 -7.59 -9.18
N ILE A 280 -12.88 -7.38 -10.25
CA ILE A 280 -12.37 -7.44 -11.63
C ILE A 280 -12.63 -6.10 -12.33
N LYS A 281 -11.59 -5.55 -12.94
CA LYS A 281 -11.66 -4.40 -13.83
C LYS A 281 -11.18 -4.79 -15.21
N TYR A 282 -12.02 -4.62 -16.21
CA TYR A 282 -11.65 -4.80 -17.62
C TYR A 282 -10.87 -3.61 -18.13
N LEU A 283 -9.79 -3.87 -18.85
CA LEU A 283 -8.95 -2.83 -19.44
C LEU A 283 -9.40 -2.54 -20.86
N ALA A 284 -9.53 -1.26 -21.20
CA ALA A 284 -10.00 -0.82 -22.50
C ALA A 284 -9.16 -1.40 -23.65
N GLY A 285 -9.81 -2.18 -24.49
CA GLY A 285 -9.26 -2.92 -25.63
C GLY A 285 -10.12 -4.11 -26.02
N ASN A 286 -11.03 -4.55 -25.13
CA ASN A 286 -11.97 -5.63 -25.44
C ASN A 286 -13.37 -5.32 -24.92
N GLN A 287 -14.28 -5.11 -25.87
CA GLN A 287 -15.71 -5.26 -25.64
C GLN A 287 -15.98 -6.68 -25.13
N THR A 288 -16.84 -6.79 -24.15
CA THR A 288 -17.41 -8.06 -23.63
C THR A 288 -17.75 -8.98 -24.80
N PRO A 289 -17.36 -10.26 -24.79
CA PRO A 289 -17.96 -11.21 -25.70
C PRO A 289 -19.44 -11.32 -25.35
N ALA A 290 -20.30 -11.11 -26.35
CA ALA A 290 -21.74 -11.26 -26.29
C ALA A 290 -22.18 -12.69 -25.95
#